data_2b69d25d6670f04d6d36b00f152e2050
#
_entry.id   2b69d25d6670f04d6d36b00f152e2050
#
_cell.length_a   1.000
_cell.length_b   1.000
_cell.length_c   1.000
_cell.angle_alpha   90.00
_cell.angle_beta   90.00
_cell.angle_gamma   90.00
#
_symmetry.space_group_name_H-M   'P 1'
#
loop_
_entity.id
_entity.type
_entity.pdbx_description
1 polymer ?
#
loop_
_entity_poly.entity_id
_entity_poly.type
_entity_poly.pdbx_seq_one_letter_code
_entity_poly.pdbx_strand_id
1 'polypeptide(L)'
;KGLSFESDGRLNMKMGLNNYSAEDVINKLDEKELEKIFKFFGDEKESKFISRNIVKERSKKKIDTQTLVEIIDKTKRKKNFKVHSATKVFQALRILVNKEISELIFGLINAAKVLKKDGILAVVTFHSLEDKIVKYFLKSLSENKSISRYVPITQQAETLFILDQKKAIVPTDKEVNENLPSRSAKLRYGIKKSNFYDFETDILDQFKNLIEIENFGDKLWKKLV
;
A
#
# COMPACT_ATOMS: atom_id res chain seq x y z
N LYS A 1 -18.37 2.94 7.70
CA LYS A 1 -19.11 3.86 6.83
C LYS A 1 -18.20 5.08 6.61
N GLY A 2 -18.04 5.55 5.36
CA GLY A 2 -17.06 6.61 5.00
C GLY A 2 -15.80 6.10 4.30
N LEU A 3 -15.78 4.83 3.89
CA LEU A 3 -14.70 4.21 3.10
C LEU A 3 -14.94 4.31 1.58
N SER A 4 -16.18 4.64 1.17
CA SER A 4 -16.57 4.75 -0.23
C SER A 4 -16.88 6.19 -0.61
N PHE A 5 -16.58 6.56 -1.84
CA PHE A 5 -16.96 7.83 -2.45
C PHE A 5 -18.43 7.86 -2.90
N GLU A 6 -19.14 6.73 -2.84
CA GLU A 6 -20.57 6.60 -3.17
C GLU A 6 -21.49 6.96 -2.01
N SER A 7 -20.97 7.19 -0.81
CA SER A 7 -21.78 7.53 0.36
C SER A 7 -21.63 9.03 0.68
N ASP A 8 -22.75 9.72 0.92
CA ASP A 8 -22.82 11.12 1.41
C ASP A 8 -22.24 11.32 2.82
N GLY A 9 -21.30 10.46 3.21
CA GLY A 9 -20.67 10.49 4.52
C GLY A 9 -19.46 11.41 4.57
N ARG A 10 -19.08 11.81 5.80
CA ARG A 10 -17.81 12.49 6.06
C ARG A 10 -16.64 11.64 5.51
N LEU A 11 -15.65 12.30 4.95
CA LEU A 11 -14.42 11.70 4.45
C LEU A 11 -13.57 11.17 5.62
N ASN A 12 -14.00 10.08 6.23
CA ASN A 12 -13.40 9.56 7.46
C ASN A 12 -12.29 8.55 7.18
N MET A 13 -12.61 7.47 6.47
CA MET A 13 -11.74 6.34 6.10
C MET A 13 -11.05 5.59 7.25
N LYS A 14 -11.41 5.82 8.50
CA LYS A 14 -10.87 5.09 9.65
C LYS A 14 -11.44 3.68 9.72
N MET A 15 -10.59 2.67 9.88
CA MET A 15 -10.97 1.28 10.16
C MET A 15 -10.86 0.92 11.65
N GLY A 16 -10.28 1.81 12.47
CA GLY A 16 -10.06 1.63 13.91
C GLY A 16 -9.99 2.95 14.64
N LEU A 17 -9.27 2.97 15.77
CA LEU A 17 -9.05 4.13 16.63
C LEU A 17 -7.90 5.03 16.11
N ASN A 18 -7.95 5.38 14.83
CA ASN A 18 -6.94 6.23 14.23
C ASN A 18 -7.11 7.69 14.66
N ASN A 19 -6.00 8.40 14.85
CA ASN A 19 -5.97 9.76 15.42
C ASN A 19 -6.48 10.82 14.46
N TYR A 20 -6.37 10.63 13.14
CA TYR A 20 -6.75 11.56 12.10
C TYR A 20 -7.61 10.88 11.03
N SER A 21 -8.42 11.65 10.34
CA SER A 21 -9.29 11.20 9.25
C SER A 21 -8.74 11.59 7.88
N ALA A 22 -9.29 11.03 6.80
CA ALA A 22 -8.96 11.47 5.45
C ALA A 22 -9.37 12.93 5.21
N GLU A 23 -10.42 13.41 5.88
CA GLU A 23 -10.81 14.84 5.87
C GLU A 23 -9.69 15.72 6.45
N ASP A 24 -9.08 15.30 7.57
CA ASP A 24 -7.94 16.03 8.15
C ASP A 24 -6.75 16.05 7.20
N VAL A 25 -6.44 14.92 6.57
CA VAL A 25 -5.35 14.79 5.59
C VAL A 25 -5.55 15.80 4.44
N ILE A 26 -6.72 15.79 3.81
CA ILE A 26 -7.03 16.65 2.64
C ILE A 26 -6.99 18.14 3.01
N ASN A 27 -7.51 18.47 4.18
CA ASN A 27 -7.66 19.88 4.56
C ASN A 27 -6.41 20.48 5.22
N LYS A 28 -5.42 19.69 5.65
CA LYS A 28 -4.30 20.18 6.46
C LYS A 28 -2.90 19.87 5.93
N LEU A 29 -2.67 18.75 5.22
CA LEU A 29 -1.35 18.44 4.65
C LEU A 29 -1.01 19.39 3.50
N ASP A 30 0.29 19.65 3.29
CA ASP A 30 0.74 20.51 2.20
C ASP A 30 0.62 19.86 0.80
N GLU A 31 0.83 20.65 -0.26
CA GLU A 31 0.70 20.19 -1.66
C GLU A 31 1.67 19.04 -1.95
N LYS A 32 2.92 19.12 -1.46
CA LYS A 32 3.95 18.13 -1.73
C LYS A 32 3.71 16.81 -0.97
N GLU A 33 3.19 16.90 0.25
CA GLU A 33 2.80 15.75 1.05
C GLU A 33 1.64 15.00 0.37
N LEU A 34 0.58 15.73 -0.03
CA LEU A 34 -0.55 15.16 -0.78
C LEU A 34 -0.11 14.53 -2.12
N GLU A 35 0.76 15.21 -2.87
CA GLU A 35 1.29 14.68 -4.12
C GLU A 35 2.00 13.33 -3.91
N LYS A 36 2.87 13.24 -2.90
CA LYS A 36 3.57 11.99 -2.56
C LYS A 36 2.60 10.87 -2.19
N ILE A 37 1.61 11.16 -1.35
CA ILE A 37 0.59 10.19 -0.93
C ILE A 37 -0.14 9.64 -2.16
N PHE A 38 -0.67 10.50 -3.02
CA PHE A 38 -1.43 10.06 -4.20
C PHE A 38 -0.56 9.32 -5.21
N LYS A 39 0.67 9.76 -5.39
CA LYS A 39 1.63 9.14 -6.31
C LYS A 39 2.04 7.74 -5.85
N PHE A 40 2.47 7.60 -4.60
CA PHE A 40 3.08 6.36 -4.11
C PHE A 40 2.04 5.34 -3.62
N PHE A 41 0.97 5.78 -2.97
CA PHE A 41 -0.05 4.86 -2.45
C PHE A 41 -1.20 4.61 -3.44
N GLY A 42 -1.53 5.60 -4.27
CA GLY A 42 -2.58 5.48 -5.27
C GLY A 42 -2.09 5.12 -6.66
N ASP A 43 -0.80 5.16 -6.92
CA ASP A 43 -0.25 5.09 -8.30
C ASP A 43 -0.96 6.11 -9.22
N GLU A 44 -1.21 7.34 -8.69
CA GLU A 44 -1.93 8.39 -9.39
C GLU A 44 -0.96 9.24 -10.22
N LYS A 45 -1.12 9.20 -11.53
CA LYS A 45 -0.22 9.92 -12.47
C LYS A 45 -0.42 11.43 -12.43
N GLU A 46 -1.63 11.87 -12.12
CA GLU A 46 -1.99 13.29 -12.06
C GLU A 46 -1.94 13.85 -10.63
N SER A 47 -1.24 13.13 -9.72
CA SER A 47 -1.10 13.47 -8.29
C SER A 47 -0.74 14.94 -8.05
N LYS A 48 0.21 15.49 -8.79
CA LYS A 48 0.64 16.89 -8.69
C LYS A 48 -0.49 17.89 -8.97
N PHE A 49 -1.25 17.66 -10.05
CA PHE A 49 -2.34 18.57 -10.42
C PHE A 49 -3.52 18.46 -9.46
N ILE A 50 -3.83 17.22 -9.02
CA ILE A 50 -4.87 16.97 -8.04
C ILE A 50 -4.52 17.66 -6.71
N SER A 51 -3.31 17.48 -6.20
CA SER A 51 -2.86 18.09 -4.95
C SER A 51 -2.92 19.62 -4.99
N ARG A 52 -2.45 20.23 -6.09
CA ARG A 52 -2.53 21.67 -6.30
C ARG A 52 -3.97 22.18 -6.29
N ASN A 53 -4.88 21.50 -6.98
CA ASN A 53 -6.28 21.89 -7.04
C ASN A 53 -6.98 21.73 -5.69
N ILE A 54 -6.64 20.69 -4.91
CA ILE A 54 -7.10 20.51 -3.53
C ILE A 54 -6.67 21.71 -2.68
N VAL A 55 -5.38 22.05 -2.68
CA VAL A 55 -4.86 23.17 -1.87
C VAL A 55 -5.50 24.51 -2.28
N LYS A 56 -5.72 24.74 -3.58
CA LYS A 56 -6.41 25.92 -4.08
C LYS A 56 -7.88 25.96 -3.65
N GLU A 57 -8.58 24.85 -3.67
CA GLU A 57 -10.01 24.82 -3.34
C GLU A 57 -10.25 24.93 -1.83
N ARG A 58 -9.44 24.27 -1.00
CA ARG A 58 -9.58 24.33 0.47
C ARG A 58 -9.34 25.72 1.06
N SER A 59 -8.66 26.63 0.35
CA SER A 59 -8.52 28.04 0.77
C SER A 59 -9.84 28.80 0.70
N LYS A 60 -10.83 28.31 -0.04
CA LYS A 60 -12.15 28.93 -0.21
C LYS A 60 -13.21 28.27 0.67
N LYS A 61 -13.20 26.93 0.77
CA LYS A 61 -14.14 26.14 1.57
C LYS A 61 -13.50 24.84 2.01
N LYS A 62 -13.96 24.30 3.13
CA LYS A 62 -13.56 22.96 3.59
C LYS A 62 -13.96 21.91 2.56
N ILE A 63 -13.05 20.99 2.27
CA ILE A 63 -13.28 19.92 1.28
C ILE A 63 -13.91 18.72 1.97
N ASP A 64 -15.06 18.32 1.47
CA ASP A 64 -15.78 17.09 1.79
C ASP A 64 -15.62 16.04 0.69
N THR A 65 -16.32 14.92 0.82
CA THR A 65 -16.24 13.79 -0.12
C THR A 65 -16.64 14.21 -1.53
N GLN A 66 -17.75 14.90 -1.71
CA GLN A 66 -18.24 15.33 -3.01
C GLN A 66 -17.32 16.33 -3.68
N THR A 67 -16.89 17.35 -2.95
CA THR A 67 -15.95 18.36 -3.44
C THR A 67 -14.64 17.71 -3.90
N LEU A 68 -14.13 16.72 -3.14
CA LEU A 68 -12.92 15.98 -3.54
C LEU A 68 -13.12 15.22 -4.85
N VAL A 69 -14.24 14.52 -5.02
CA VAL A 69 -14.57 13.80 -6.27
C VAL A 69 -14.64 14.78 -7.44
N GLU A 70 -15.32 15.93 -7.29
CA GLU A 70 -15.40 16.96 -8.33
C GLU A 70 -14.03 17.51 -8.73
N ILE A 71 -13.15 17.78 -7.76
CA ILE A 71 -11.78 18.25 -8.04
C ILE A 71 -11.03 17.21 -8.86
N ILE A 72 -11.12 15.93 -8.49
CA ILE A 72 -10.45 14.85 -9.20
C ILE A 72 -11.00 14.72 -10.64
N ASP A 73 -12.32 14.73 -10.80
CA ASP A 73 -12.96 14.60 -12.10
C ASP A 73 -12.65 15.75 -13.07
N LYS A 74 -12.58 16.98 -12.55
CA LYS A 74 -12.19 18.18 -13.31
C LYS A 74 -10.70 18.17 -13.66
N THR A 75 -9.86 17.53 -12.83
CA THR A 75 -8.41 17.51 -13.03
C THR A 75 -7.99 16.43 -14.02
N LYS A 76 -8.64 15.28 -14.02
CA LYS A 76 -8.25 14.15 -14.86
C LYS A 76 -8.58 14.35 -16.32
N ARG A 77 -7.52 14.34 -17.16
CA ARG A 77 -7.65 14.51 -18.63
C ARG A 77 -8.18 13.25 -19.31
N LYS A 78 -7.79 12.06 -18.83
CA LYS A 78 -8.22 10.77 -19.39
C LYS A 78 -9.11 10.05 -18.35
N LYS A 79 -10.38 9.87 -18.70
CA LYS A 79 -11.31 9.08 -17.90
C LYS A 79 -11.22 7.61 -18.34
N ASN A 80 -10.99 6.72 -17.39
CA ASN A 80 -11.09 5.30 -17.63
C ASN A 80 -12.53 4.87 -17.29
N PHE A 81 -13.27 4.38 -18.29
CA PHE A 81 -14.66 3.96 -18.11
C PHE A 81 -14.82 2.71 -17.20
N LYS A 82 -13.74 1.95 -16.99
CA LYS A 82 -13.77 0.73 -16.17
C LYS A 82 -13.57 0.98 -14.67
N VAL A 83 -12.95 2.11 -14.29
CA VAL A 83 -12.62 2.41 -12.90
C VAL A 83 -12.92 3.88 -12.65
N HIS A 84 -13.67 4.17 -11.59
CA HIS A 84 -14.00 5.54 -11.21
C HIS A 84 -12.73 6.38 -11.00
N SER A 85 -12.74 7.62 -11.47
CA SER A 85 -11.59 8.54 -11.45
C SER A 85 -11.01 8.73 -10.04
N ALA A 86 -11.85 8.78 -9.03
CA ALA A 86 -11.46 8.99 -7.64
C ALA A 86 -10.83 7.75 -6.95
N THR A 87 -11.00 6.54 -7.50
CA THR A 87 -10.59 5.28 -6.84
C THR A 87 -9.15 5.31 -6.33
N LYS A 88 -8.21 5.80 -7.12
CA LYS A 88 -6.79 5.84 -6.75
C LYS A 88 -6.48 6.80 -5.61
N VAL A 89 -7.10 7.96 -5.62
CA VAL A 89 -6.94 8.97 -4.56
C VAL A 89 -7.56 8.47 -3.26
N PHE A 90 -8.75 7.88 -3.32
CA PHE A 90 -9.42 7.31 -2.15
C PHE A 90 -8.66 6.11 -1.58
N GLN A 91 -8.11 5.24 -2.44
CA GLN A 91 -7.20 4.17 -2.00
C GLN A 91 -5.98 4.75 -1.26
N ALA A 92 -5.35 5.78 -1.81
CA ALA A 92 -4.17 6.41 -1.19
C ALA A 92 -4.48 6.99 0.19
N LEU A 93 -5.63 7.64 0.34
CA LEU A 93 -6.09 8.18 1.63
C LEU A 93 -6.38 7.06 2.64
N ARG A 94 -7.02 5.96 2.20
CA ARG A 94 -7.31 4.81 3.06
C ARG A 94 -6.02 4.18 3.59
N ILE A 95 -5.06 3.97 2.69
CA ILE A 95 -3.74 3.42 3.04
C ILE A 95 -3.06 4.30 4.10
N LEU A 96 -3.03 5.63 3.89
CA LEU A 96 -2.40 6.54 4.83
C LEU A 96 -3.09 6.54 6.19
N VAL A 97 -4.42 6.70 6.21
CA VAL A 97 -5.21 6.80 7.46
C VAL A 97 -5.08 5.55 8.31
N ASN A 98 -5.01 4.38 7.68
CA ASN A 98 -4.97 3.09 8.38
C ASN A 98 -3.57 2.48 8.49
N LYS A 99 -2.53 3.19 8.04
CA LYS A 99 -1.13 2.70 8.06
C LYS A 99 -0.96 1.32 7.41
N GLU A 100 -1.70 1.08 6.31
CA GLU A 100 -1.80 -0.24 5.70
C GLU A 100 -0.45 -0.78 5.23
N ILE A 101 0.52 0.09 4.90
CA ILE A 101 1.85 -0.32 4.41
C ILE A 101 2.75 -0.79 5.55
N SER A 102 2.87 -0.01 6.62
CA SER A 102 3.67 -0.43 7.79
C SER A 102 3.06 -1.65 8.46
N GLU A 103 1.74 -1.73 8.59
CA GLU A 103 1.05 -2.91 9.12
C GLU A 103 1.33 -4.16 8.28
N LEU A 104 1.28 -4.05 6.94
CA LEU A 104 1.62 -5.16 6.04
C LEU A 104 3.08 -5.60 6.21
N ILE A 105 4.03 -4.65 6.21
CA ILE A 105 5.46 -4.95 6.32
C ILE A 105 5.77 -5.62 7.65
N PHE A 106 5.32 -5.05 8.77
CA PHE A 106 5.51 -5.65 10.09
C PHE A 106 4.78 -6.98 10.25
N GLY A 107 3.59 -7.11 9.66
CA GLY A 107 2.85 -8.37 9.60
C GLY A 107 3.65 -9.48 8.90
N LEU A 108 4.24 -9.20 7.75
CA LEU A 108 5.09 -10.12 7.00
C LEU A 108 6.35 -10.52 7.78
N ILE A 109 7.05 -9.55 8.38
CA ILE A 109 8.25 -9.77 9.17
C ILE A 109 7.93 -10.68 10.36
N ASN A 110 6.89 -10.34 11.13
CA ASN A 110 6.52 -11.10 12.31
C ASN A 110 5.98 -12.49 11.96
N ALA A 111 5.19 -12.62 10.90
CA ALA A 111 4.75 -13.93 10.42
C ALA A 111 5.93 -14.83 10.03
N ALA A 112 6.92 -14.28 9.33
CA ALA A 112 8.13 -15.02 8.99
C ALA A 112 8.95 -15.43 10.22
N LYS A 113 8.98 -14.61 11.28
CA LYS A 113 9.66 -14.93 12.54
C LYS A 113 9.02 -16.11 13.27
N VAL A 114 7.70 -16.10 13.42
CA VAL A 114 6.96 -17.09 14.22
C VAL A 114 6.66 -18.40 13.47
N LEU A 115 6.70 -18.35 12.14
CA LEU A 115 6.43 -19.53 11.30
C LEU A 115 7.47 -20.60 11.54
N LYS A 116 7.05 -21.85 11.77
CA LYS A 116 7.96 -23.00 11.90
C LYS A 116 8.54 -23.39 10.53
N LYS A 117 9.65 -24.14 10.54
CA LYS A 117 10.19 -24.79 9.33
C LYS A 117 9.09 -25.62 8.67
N ASP A 118 9.06 -25.62 7.34
CA ASP A 118 8.07 -26.23 6.46
C ASP A 118 6.66 -25.61 6.55
N GLY A 119 6.47 -24.58 7.40
CA GLY A 119 5.25 -23.78 7.43
C GLY A 119 5.09 -22.92 6.18
N ILE A 120 3.85 -22.59 5.82
CA ILE A 120 3.51 -21.81 4.64
C ILE A 120 3.08 -20.41 5.05
N LEU A 121 3.74 -19.38 4.50
CA LEU A 121 3.28 -18.00 4.54
C LEU A 121 2.51 -17.72 3.24
N ALA A 122 1.19 -17.61 3.34
CA ALA A 122 0.30 -17.27 2.23
C ALA A 122 -0.33 -15.92 2.45
N VAL A 123 -0.29 -15.05 1.43
CA VAL A 123 -0.77 -13.66 1.52
C VAL A 123 -1.63 -13.33 0.31
N VAL A 124 -2.85 -12.84 0.58
CA VAL A 124 -3.76 -12.32 -0.45
C VAL A 124 -3.68 -10.79 -0.45
N THR A 125 -3.51 -10.21 -1.62
CA THR A 125 -3.45 -8.76 -1.83
C THR A 125 -4.52 -8.31 -2.82
N PHE A 126 -5.02 -7.10 -2.70
CA PHE A 126 -6.11 -6.56 -3.52
C PHE A 126 -5.70 -5.38 -4.40
N HIS A 127 -4.51 -4.81 -4.19
CA HIS A 127 -3.99 -3.75 -5.04
C HIS A 127 -2.50 -3.90 -5.34
N SER A 128 -2.05 -3.16 -6.36
CA SER A 128 -0.70 -3.32 -6.93
C SER A 128 0.42 -3.02 -5.94
N LEU A 129 0.23 -2.10 -4.99
CA LEU A 129 1.26 -1.73 -4.03
C LEU A 129 1.49 -2.85 -3.01
N GLU A 130 0.40 -3.42 -2.43
CA GLU A 130 0.51 -4.62 -1.57
C GLU A 130 1.22 -5.76 -2.30
N ASP A 131 0.78 -6.06 -3.54
CA ASP A 131 1.38 -7.14 -4.34
C ASP A 131 2.89 -6.92 -4.59
N LYS A 132 3.32 -5.67 -4.82
CA LYS A 132 4.75 -5.33 -4.96
C LYS A 132 5.53 -5.60 -3.68
N ILE A 133 4.98 -5.22 -2.52
CA ILE A 133 5.62 -5.43 -1.21
C ILE A 133 5.75 -6.92 -0.92
N VAL A 134 4.66 -7.68 -1.02
CA VAL A 134 4.66 -9.12 -0.77
C VAL A 134 5.57 -9.87 -1.75
N LYS A 135 5.52 -9.50 -3.04
CA LYS A 135 6.42 -10.07 -4.05
C LYS A 135 7.89 -9.82 -3.72
N TYR A 136 8.23 -8.58 -3.36
CA TYR A 136 9.61 -8.24 -2.98
C TYR A 136 10.03 -9.03 -1.73
N PHE A 137 9.21 -9.02 -0.68
CA PHE A 137 9.47 -9.73 0.57
C PHE A 137 9.79 -11.20 0.33
N LEU A 138 8.88 -11.92 -0.32
CA LEU A 138 9.07 -13.35 -0.60
C LEU A 138 10.25 -13.59 -1.52
N LYS A 139 10.43 -12.78 -2.57
CA LYS A 139 11.53 -12.95 -3.51
C LYS A 139 12.89 -12.70 -2.86
N SER A 140 13.06 -11.60 -2.12
CA SER A 140 14.34 -11.26 -1.49
C SER A 140 14.81 -12.29 -0.46
N LEU A 141 13.85 -12.98 0.19
CA LEU A 141 14.12 -14.01 1.18
C LEU A 141 14.18 -15.43 0.60
N SER A 142 13.94 -15.58 -0.71
CA SER A 142 14.01 -16.88 -1.42
C SER A 142 15.16 -16.97 -2.43
N GLU A 143 15.82 -15.87 -2.74
CA GLU A 143 16.94 -15.82 -3.66
C GLU A 143 18.24 -15.59 -2.87
N ASN A 144 19.28 -16.37 -3.16
CA ASN A 144 20.62 -16.07 -2.67
C ASN A 144 21.03 -14.69 -3.20
N LYS A 145 21.41 -13.77 -2.32
CA LYS A 145 22.04 -12.52 -2.75
C LYS A 145 23.27 -12.96 -3.55
N SER A 146 23.33 -12.63 -4.85
CA SER A 146 24.48 -12.94 -5.69
C SER A 146 25.69 -12.25 -5.10
N ILE A 147 26.56 -13.03 -4.47
CA ILE A 147 27.88 -12.58 -4.08
C ILE A 147 28.59 -12.19 -5.38
N SER A 148 29.27 -11.04 -5.39
CA SER A 148 30.06 -10.58 -6.53
C SER A 148 30.83 -11.77 -7.15
N ARG A 149 30.91 -11.84 -8.47
CA ARG A 149 31.63 -12.89 -9.23
C ARG A 149 33.09 -13.09 -8.78
N TYR A 150 33.62 -12.21 -7.96
CA TYR A 150 34.99 -12.21 -7.47
C TYR A 150 35.16 -12.72 -6.04
N VAL A 151 34.05 -13.13 -5.37
CA VAL A 151 34.13 -13.70 -4.02
C VAL A 151 33.97 -15.21 -4.13
N PRO A 152 34.92 -16.04 -3.59
CA PRO A 152 34.80 -17.49 -3.58
C PRO A 152 33.50 -17.92 -2.91
N ILE A 153 32.80 -18.87 -3.50
CA ILE A 153 31.53 -19.42 -2.99
C ILE A 153 31.87 -20.31 -1.78
N THR A 154 32.14 -19.73 -0.64
CA THR A 154 32.48 -20.46 0.58
C THR A 154 31.28 -20.72 1.49
N GLN A 155 30.16 -20.04 1.30
CA GLN A 155 28.89 -20.34 1.99
C GLN A 155 27.71 -19.91 1.12
N GLN A 156 26.93 -20.84 0.63
CA GLN A 156 25.60 -20.54 0.10
C GLN A 156 24.78 -20.00 1.27
N ALA A 157 24.43 -18.70 1.23
CA ALA A 157 23.54 -18.14 2.23
C ALA A 157 22.22 -18.91 2.19
N GLU A 158 21.83 -19.49 3.33
CA GLU A 158 20.55 -20.19 3.43
C GLU A 158 19.40 -19.22 3.14
N THR A 159 18.52 -19.60 2.21
CA THR A 159 17.33 -18.83 1.92
C THR A 159 16.26 -19.12 2.98
N LEU A 160 15.52 -18.08 3.41
CA LEU A 160 14.48 -18.24 4.42
C LEU A 160 13.25 -18.97 3.85
N PHE A 161 12.89 -18.69 2.59
CA PHE A 161 11.74 -19.26 1.89
C PHE A 161 12.14 -19.99 0.62
N ILE A 162 11.31 -20.98 0.24
CA ILE A 162 11.24 -21.50 -1.12
C ILE A 162 9.94 -21.03 -1.74
N LEU A 163 10.01 -20.62 -3.01
CA LEU A 163 8.85 -20.30 -3.82
C LEU A 163 8.65 -21.39 -4.87
N ASP A 164 7.61 -22.21 -4.71
CA ASP A 164 7.22 -23.18 -5.74
C ASP A 164 6.73 -22.44 -7.00
N GLN A 165 6.15 -21.27 -6.81
CA GLN A 165 5.60 -20.45 -7.89
C GLN A 165 6.02 -18.99 -7.77
N LYS A 166 6.68 -18.45 -8.81
CA LYS A 166 7.12 -17.05 -8.86
C LYS A 166 5.97 -16.09 -9.21
N LYS A 167 4.99 -16.56 -10.00
CA LYS A 167 3.81 -15.76 -10.38
C LYS A 167 2.76 -15.84 -9.28
N ALA A 168 2.01 -14.74 -9.09
CA ALA A 168 0.86 -14.78 -8.20
C ALA A 168 -0.24 -15.67 -8.78
N ILE A 169 -0.95 -16.35 -7.92
CA ILE A 169 -2.20 -17.03 -8.27
C ILE A 169 -3.28 -15.94 -8.32
N VAL A 170 -4.04 -15.94 -9.41
CA VAL A 170 -5.15 -14.98 -9.63
C VAL A 170 -6.47 -15.74 -9.66
N PRO A 171 -7.59 -15.08 -9.33
CA PRO A 171 -8.90 -15.73 -9.36
C PRO A 171 -9.27 -16.19 -10.77
N THR A 172 -10.04 -17.25 -10.84
CA THR A 172 -10.62 -17.75 -12.09
C THR A 172 -11.79 -16.86 -12.52
N ASP A 173 -12.16 -16.89 -13.81
CA ASP A 173 -13.35 -16.19 -14.31
C ASP A 173 -14.62 -16.60 -13.56
N LYS A 174 -14.74 -17.88 -13.18
CA LYS A 174 -15.84 -18.38 -12.37
C LYS A 174 -15.89 -17.68 -11.02
N GLU A 175 -14.77 -17.62 -10.30
CA GLU A 175 -14.70 -16.93 -9.01
C GLU A 175 -15.01 -15.44 -9.12
N VAL A 176 -14.53 -14.77 -10.17
CA VAL A 176 -14.84 -13.35 -10.41
C VAL A 176 -16.31 -13.13 -10.68
N ASN A 177 -16.97 -14.04 -11.41
CA ASN A 177 -18.40 -13.96 -11.68
C ASN A 177 -19.26 -14.18 -10.42
N GLU A 178 -18.84 -15.08 -9.54
CA GLU A 178 -19.51 -15.36 -8.25
C GLU A 178 -19.21 -14.28 -7.19
N ASN A 179 -18.00 -13.69 -7.24
CA ASN A 179 -17.52 -12.70 -6.27
C ASN A 179 -16.73 -11.59 -6.97
N LEU A 180 -17.41 -10.60 -7.52
CA LEU A 180 -16.80 -9.49 -8.26
C LEU A 180 -15.65 -8.78 -7.53
N PRO A 181 -15.64 -8.57 -6.21
CA PRO A 181 -14.50 -8.02 -5.47
C PRO A 181 -13.20 -8.82 -5.63
N SER A 182 -13.27 -10.13 -5.90
CA SER A 182 -12.09 -10.99 -6.08
C SER A 182 -11.25 -10.63 -7.31
N ARG A 183 -11.80 -9.93 -8.31
CA ARG A 183 -11.14 -9.60 -9.59
C ARG A 183 -9.71 -9.02 -9.47
N SER A 184 -9.41 -8.37 -8.35
CA SER A 184 -8.10 -7.76 -8.10
C SER A 184 -7.23 -8.56 -7.15
N ALA A 185 -7.73 -9.68 -6.64
CA ALA A 185 -7.03 -10.51 -5.67
C ALA A 185 -5.82 -11.19 -6.31
N LYS A 186 -4.73 -11.28 -5.53
CA LYS A 186 -3.53 -12.01 -5.88
C LYS A 186 -3.02 -12.75 -4.66
N LEU A 187 -2.92 -14.06 -4.77
CA LEU A 187 -2.33 -14.90 -3.74
C LEU A 187 -0.85 -15.17 -4.06
N ARG A 188 0.01 -14.91 -3.08
CA ARG A 188 1.41 -15.35 -3.09
C ARG A 188 1.70 -16.15 -1.85
N TYR A 189 2.58 -17.15 -1.98
CA TYR A 189 3.01 -17.94 -0.84
C TYR A 189 4.48 -18.34 -0.94
N GLY A 190 5.06 -18.65 0.21
CA GLY A 190 6.39 -19.22 0.34
C GLY A 190 6.43 -20.24 1.47
N ILE A 191 7.23 -21.30 1.30
CA ILE A 191 7.44 -22.36 2.28
C ILE A 191 8.73 -22.05 3.04
N LYS A 192 8.66 -21.94 4.37
CA LYS A 192 9.84 -21.66 5.20
C LYS A 192 10.81 -22.83 5.21
N LYS A 193 12.07 -22.58 4.89
CA LYS A 193 13.12 -23.61 4.80
C LYS A 193 14.07 -23.63 5.97
N SER A 194 14.58 -22.47 6.34
CA SER A 194 15.60 -22.35 7.36
C SER A 194 15.10 -21.67 8.62
N ASN A 195 15.88 -21.76 9.67
CA ASN A 195 15.68 -20.96 10.85
C ASN A 195 15.96 -19.48 10.54
N PHE A 196 15.53 -18.62 11.45
CA PHE A 196 15.65 -17.19 11.37
C PHE A 196 17.11 -16.73 11.18
N TYR A 197 17.31 -15.79 10.28
CA TYR A 197 18.45 -14.87 10.26
C TYR A 197 17.92 -13.41 10.23
N ASP A 198 18.76 -12.46 10.60
CA ASP A 198 18.35 -11.06 10.62
C ASP A 198 18.18 -10.52 9.19
N PHE A 199 16.92 -10.37 8.78
CA PHE A 199 16.52 -9.78 7.49
C PHE A 199 15.69 -8.51 7.66
N GLU A 200 15.34 -8.17 8.89
CA GLU A 200 14.37 -7.12 9.20
C GLU A 200 14.88 -5.75 8.72
N THR A 201 16.13 -5.44 9.01
CA THR A 201 16.76 -4.17 8.61
C THR A 201 16.72 -3.99 7.09
N ASP A 202 17.09 -5.03 6.32
CA ASP A 202 17.08 -4.97 4.85
C ASP A 202 15.67 -4.71 4.29
N ILE A 203 14.65 -5.34 4.88
CA ILE A 203 13.24 -5.15 4.47
C ILE A 203 12.76 -3.73 4.81
N LEU A 204 13.06 -3.26 6.03
CA LEU A 204 12.66 -1.91 6.45
C LEU A 204 13.36 -0.83 5.63
N ASP A 205 14.64 -0.97 5.34
CA ASP A 205 15.39 -0.04 4.49
C ASP A 205 14.83 0.03 3.07
N GLN A 206 14.47 -1.12 2.50
CA GLN A 206 13.84 -1.18 1.18
C GLN A 206 12.54 -0.37 1.10
N PHE A 207 11.73 -0.40 2.15
CA PHE A 207 10.42 0.27 2.18
C PHE A 207 10.42 1.57 2.99
N LYS A 208 11.58 2.04 3.44
CA LYS A 208 11.75 3.25 4.25
C LYS A 208 10.99 4.45 3.70
N ASN A 209 11.11 4.71 2.40
CA ASN A 209 10.40 5.84 1.76
C ASN A 209 8.88 5.75 1.87
N LEU A 210 8.29 4.55 1.78
CA LEU A 210 6.84 4.36 1.94
C LEU A 210 6.42 4.58 3.38
N ILE A 211 7.19 4.06 4.33
CA ILE A 211 6.95 4.25 5.77
C ILE A 211 7.08 5.74 6.15
N GLU A 212 8.06 6.45 5.59
CA GLU A 212 8.22 7.90 5.80
C GLU A 212 7.02 8.71 5.28
N ILE A 213 6.39 8.29 4.17
CA ILE A 213 5.18 8.91 3.66
C ILE A 213 3.99 8.65 4.59
N GLU A 214 3.84 7.45 5.15
CA GLU A 214 2.80 7.17 6.15
C GLU A 214 2.96 8.05 7.40
N ASN A 215 4.18 8.36 7.80
CA ASN A 215 4.46 9.22 8.94
C ASN A 215 4.01 10.69 8.75
N PHE A 216 3.59 11.10 7.55
CA PHE A 216 2.95 12.40 7.36
C PHE A 216 1.67 12.53 8.19
N GLY A 217 0.91 11.45 8.33
CA GLY A 217 -0.26 11.40 9.18
C GLY A 217 0.05 11.61 10.66
N ASP A 218 1.12 11.01 11.17
CA ASP A 218 1.56 11.18 12.57
C ASP A 218 2.06 12.61 12.84
N LYS A 219 2.76 13.21 11.88
CA LYS A 219 3.17 14.63 11.95
C LYS A 219 1.96 15.55 11.96
N LEU A 220 0.92 15.21 11.17
CA LEU A 220 -0.34 15.93 11.15
C LEU A 220 -1.00 15.89 12.52
N TRP A 221 -1.10 14.70 13.14
CA TRP A 221 -1.69 14.53 14.46
C TRP A 221 -0.99 15.41 15.51
N LYS A 222 0.34 15.43 15.54
CA LYS A 222 1.12 16.27 16.47
C LYS A 222 0.88 17.77 16.30
N LYS A 223 0.34 18.22 15.17
CA LYS A 223 -0.06 19.61 14.93
C LYS A 223 -1.53 19.90 15.32
N LEU A 224 -2.31 18.85 15.57
CA LEU A 224 -3.73 18.95 15.91
C LEU A 224 -3.99 18.95 17.42
N VAL A 225 -3.05 18.43 18.18
CA VAL A 225 -3.00 18.40 19.65
C VAL A 225 -2.08 19.51 20.15
#